data_99b5144189c5ccd374b5d8189b756f5a
#
_entry.id   99b5144189c5ccd374b5d8189b756f5a
#
_cell.length_a   1.000
_cell.length_b   1.000
_cell.length_c   1.000
_cell.angle_alpha   90.00
_cell.angle_beta   90.00
_cell.angle_gamma   90.00
#
_symmetry.space_group_name_H-M   'P 1'
#
loop_
_entity.id
_entity.type
_entity.pdbx_description
1 polymer ?
#
loop_
_entity_poly.entity_id
_entity_poly.type
_entity_poly.pdbx_seq_one_letter_code
_entity_poly.pdbx_strand_id
1 'polypeptide(L)' 'MAKATVWFSASGYGSETRKFKSADEARKHIERDAGEIASAHGGEVCDYGNGEWVVTTGGGEEIARWELA' A
#
# COMPACT_ATOMS: atom_id res chain seq x y z
N MET A 1 -21.77 9.00 3.69
CA MET A 1 -20.41 9.06 3.18
C MET A 1 -19.65 7.82 3.55
N ALA A 2 -19.08 7.17 2.58
CA ALA A 2 -18.34 5.95 2.80
C ALA A 2 -16.94 6.28 3.34
N LYS A 3 -16.63 5.78 4.52
CA LYS A 3 -15.27 5.84 5.03
C LYS A 3 -14.50 4.64 4.50
N ALA A 4 -13.22 4.83 4.26
CA ALA A 4 -12.35 3.74 3.80
C ALA A 4 -11.36 3.40 4.89
N THR A 5 -11.10 2.12 5.05
CA THR A 5 -10.12 1.62 6.00
C THR A 5 -9.00 0.95 5.21
N VAL A 6 -7.76 1.33 5.50
CA VAL A 6 -6.58 0.74 4.87
C VAL A 6 -5.79 -0.03 5.91
N TRP A 7 -5.55 -1.28 5.64
CA TRP A 7 -4.64 -2.10 6.43
C TRP A 7 -3.29 -2.11 5.72
N PHE A 8 -2.23 -1.82 6.47
CA PHE A 8 -0.88 -1.72 5.94
C PHE A 8 0.05 -2.61 6.74
N SER A 9 0.93 -3.32 6.05
CA SER A 9 2.01 -4.04 6.71
C SER A 9 3.29 -3.89 5.88
N ALA A 10 4.42 -3.92 6.55
CA ALA A 10 5.72 -3.85 5.91
C ALA A 10 6.71 -4.73 6.64
N SER A 11 7.64 -5.30 5.90
CA SER A 11 8.69 -6.15 6.46
C SER A 11 9.54 -5.35 7.46
N GLY A 12 9.66 -5.86 8.69
CA GLY A 12 10.42 -5.19 9.73
C GLY A 12 9.72 -4.04 10.42
N TYR A 13 8.52 -3.66 9.97
CA TYR A 13 7.77 -2.55 10.55
C TYR A 13 6.57 -3.04 11.39
N GLY A 14 5.93 -4.12 10.95
CA GLY A 14 4.69 -4.61 11.56
C GLY A 14 3.49 -4.21 10.72
N SER A 15 2.35 -4.00 11.37
CA SER A 15 1.12 -3.66 10.66
C SER A 15 0.38 -2.54 11.39
N GLU A 16 -0.42 -1.79 10.62
CA GLU A 16 -1.27 -0.76 11.17
C GLU A 16 -2.52 -0.59 10.31
N THR A 17 -3.53 0.04 10.89
CA THR A 17 -4.78 0.33 10.20
C THR A 17 -4.99 1.84 10.22
N ARG A 18 -5.37 2.41 9.07
CA ARG A 18 -5.68 3.83 8.95
C ARG A 18 -7.04 4.03 8.32
N LYS A 19 -7.71 5.09 8.73
CA LYS A 19 -9.03 5.43 8.20
C LYS A 19 -8.93 6.70 7.36
N PHE A 20 -9.66 6.72 6.25
CA PHE A 20 -9.72 7.85 5.34
C PHE A 20 -11.17 8.25 5.12
N LYS A 21 -11.39 9.47 4.65
CA LYS A 21 -12.73 10.00 4.39
C LYS A 21 -13.41 9.31 3.23
N SER A 22 -12.63 8.85 2.26
CA SER A 22 -13.17 8.20 1.06
C SER A 22 -12.16 7.20 0.49
N ALA A 23 -12.66 6.31 -0.36
CA ALA A 23 -11.81 5.35 -1.04
C ALA A 23 -10.81 6.04 -1.98
N ASP A 24 -11.22 7.12 -2.63
CA ASP A 24 -10.34 7.88 -3.52
C ASP A 24 -9.15 8.47 -2.77
N GLU A 25 -9.41 9.05 -1.60
CA GLU A 25 -8.35 9.60 -0.76
C GLU A 25 -7.40 8.50 -0.30
N ALA A 26 -7.97 7.36 0.10
CA ALA A 26 -7.18 6.21 0.54
C ALA A 26 -6.28 5.71 -0.59
N ARG A 27 -6.81 5.59 -1.81
CA ARG A 27 -6.04 5.13 -2.97
C ARG A 27 -4.88 6.07 -3.28
N LYS A 28 -5.13 7.37 -3.28
CA LYS A 28 -4.08 8.35 -3.53
C LYS A 28 -2.96 8.23 -2.51
N HIS A 29 -3.33 8.04 -1.25
CA HIS A 29 -2.36 7.88 -0.18
C HIS A 29 -1.54 6.59 -0.38
N ILE A 30 -2.21 5.48 -0.70
CA ILE A 30 -1.53 4.21 -0.93
C ILE A 30 -0.57 4.31 -2.10
N GLU A 31 -1.02 4.87 -3.22
CA GLU A 31 -0.18 4.98 -4.42
C GLU A 31 1.05 5.84 -4.17
N ARG A 32 0.88 6.92 -3.42
CA ARG A 32 2.00 7.78 -3.06
C ARG A 32 2.99 7.06 -2.16
N ASP A 33 2.50 6.41 -1.10
CA ASP A 33 3.37 5.70 -0.16
C ASP A 33 4.07 4.51 -0.83
N ALA A 34 3.32 3.75 -1.63
CA ALA A 34 3.88 2.62 -2.35
C ALA A 34 4.97 3.07 -3.32
N GLY A 35 4.74 4.17 -4.03
CA GLY A 35 5.74 4.73 -4.94
C GLY A 35 7.00 5.15 -4.22
N GLU A 36 6.88 5.77 -3.05
CA GLU A 36 8.03 6.18 -2.26
C GLU A 36 8.83 4.98 -1.76
N ILE A 37 8.15 3.96 -1.26
CA ILE A 37 8.82 2.75 -0.78
C ILE A 37 9.50 2.03 -1.93
N ALA A 38 8.82 1.87 -3.05
CA ALA A 38 9.38 1.20 -4.22
C ALA A 38 10.63 1.95 -4.71
N SER A 39 10.56 3.28 -4.78
CA SER A 39 11.70 4.10 -5.21
C SER A 39 12.89 3.96 -4.27
N ALA A 40 12.62 3.94 -2.96
CA ALA A 40 13.68 3.83 -1.95
C ALA A 40 14.40 2.48 -2.00
N HIS A 41 13.70 1.42 -2.43
CA HIS A 41 14.25 0.07 -2.46
C HIS A 41 14.53 -0.45 -3.86
N GLY A 42 14.36 0.39 -4.88
CA GLY A 42 14.57 -0.04 -6.26
C GLY A 42 13.60 -1.10 -6.73
N GLY A 43 12.40 -1.09 -6.17
CA GLY A 43 11.38 -2.11 -6.44
C GLY A 43 10.26 -1.62 -7.32
N GLU A 44 9.16 -2.35 -7.30
CA GLU A 44 7.98 -2.08 -8.12
C GLU A 44 6.72 -2.10 -7.29
N VAL A 45 5.73 -1.31 -7.72
CA VAL A 45 4.40 -1.32 -7.13
C VAL A 45 3.51 -2.22 -7.97
N CYS A 46 2.84 -3.16 -7.31
CA CYS A 46 1.87 -4.05 -7.97
C CYS A 46 0.47 -3.69 -7.46
N ASP A 47 -0.38 -3.23 -8.37
CA ASP A 47 -1.78 -2.93 -8.09
C ASP A 47 -2.63 -4.05 -8.68
N TYR A 48 -3.26 -4.83 -7.83
CA TYR A 48 -4.04 -5.98 -8.26
C TYR A 48 -5.46 -5.63 -8.70
N GLY A 49 -5.86 -4.36 -8.55
CA GLY A 49 -7.16 -3.89 -9.03
C GLY A 49 -8.34 -4.25 -8.14
N ASN A 50 -8.12 -4.94 -7.04
CA ASN A 50 -9.17 -5.38 -6.13
C ASN A 50 -9.07 -4.75 -4.75
N GLY A 51 -8.40 -3.61 -4.66
CA GLY A 51 -8.18 -2.95 -3.37
C GLY A 51 -6.93 -3.43 -2.66
N GLU A 52 -6.03 -4.08 -3.37
CA GLU A 52 -4.78 -4.59 -2.80
C GLU A 52 -3.60 -4.07 -3.59
N TRP A 53 -2.59 -3.58 -2.87
CA TRP A 53 -1.34 -3.10 -3.45
C TRP A 53 -0.17 -3.77 -2.73
N VAL A 54 0.86 -4.11 -3.48
CA VAL A 54 2.06 -4.74 -2.93
C VAL A 54 3.28 -4.04 -3.54
N VAL A 55 4.31 -3.82 -2.72
CA VAL A 55 5.61 -3.37 -3.21
C VAL A 55 6.58 -4.53 -3.11
N THR A 56 7.25 -4.83 -4.22
CA THR A 56 8.26 -5.89 -4.26
C THR A 56 9.62 -5.31 -4.61
N THR A 57 10.68 -5.99 -4.16
CA THR A 57 12.05 -5.62 -4.52
C THR A 57 12.34 -6.07 -5.94
N GLY A 58 13.48 -5.66 -6.49
CA GLY A 58 13.95 -6.12 -7.79
C GLY A 58 14.11 -7.64 -7.88
N GLY A 59 14.27 -8.30 -6.74
CA GLY A 59 14.32 -9.77 -6.67
C GLY A 59 12.96 -10.44 -6.52
N GLY A 60 11.88 -9.66 -6.50
CA GLY A 60 10.53 -10.20 -6.39
C GLY A 60 10.05 -10.45 -4.98
N GLU A 61 10.80 -10.01 -3.98
CA GLU A 61 10.41 -10.17 -2.58
C GLU A 61 9.44 -9.08 -2.15
N GLU A 62 8.32 -9.48 -1.52
CA GLU A 62 7.33 -8.53 -1.03
C GLU A 62 7.86 -7.83 0.22
N ILE A 63 7.86 -6.49 0.21
CA ILE A 63 8.35 -5.70 1.33
C ILE A 63 7.26 -4.84 1.98
N ALA A 64 6.15 -4.61 1.30
CA ALA A 64 5.03 -3.86 1.86
C ALA A 64 3.75 -4.27 1.18
N ARG A 65 2.63 -4.13 1.91
CA ARG A 65 1.32 -4.49 1.39
C ARG A 65 0.26 -3.56 1.98
N TRP A 66 -0.71 -3.18 1.14
CA TRP A 66 -1.88 -2.40 1.55
C TRP A 66 -3.14 -3.12 1.11
N GLU A 67 -4.16 -3.11 1.98
CA GLU A 67 -5.48 -3.63 1.65
C GLU A 67 -6.52 -2.58 1.99
N LEU A 68 -7.32 -2.22 1.00
CA LEU A 68 -8.40 -1.25 1.13
C LEU A 68 -9.71 -1.98 1.33
N ALA A 69 -10.33 -1.76 2.46
CA ALA A 69 -11.61 -2.37 2.80
C ALA A 69 -12.78 -1.41 2.54
#